data_fd6903425ce1c8d40ad7fe7ab1fc2e7d
#
_entry.id   fd6903425ce1c8d40ad7fe7ab1fc2e7d
#
_cell.length_a   1.000
_cell.length_b   1.000
_cell.length_c   1.000
_cell.angle_alpha   90.00
_cell.angle_beta   90.00
_cell.angle_gamma   90.00
#
_symmetry.space_group_name_H-M   'P 1'
#
loop_
_entity.id
_entity.type
_entity.pdbx_description
1 polymer ?
#
loop_
_entity_poly.entity_id
_entity_poly.type
_entity_poly.pdbx_seq_one_letter_code
_entity_poly.pdbx_strand_id
1 'polypeptide(L)'
;HQVTEHFHEFAMGLQTDDKGNFYYAKSARHAKDSLVPHHGTLLRISPDGSKTDILATGFRAANGVCLNPDGTFIVTDQEGHWNPKNRINWVNGDGPNEFFGNIYGYSPITNTADSAMKNPLCWITNAFDRSPSELLWVPKNAKWGALNGQLLNLSYGYGKIYVVPHEKIGEQRQGGLCELPLNQFPTGIMRGRFHPGDGQLYGCGMFAWAGSQRKAGGFYRIRKTEKPAHLPTKIEATKASVTLTLSDSVDASSIKPESFRIKAWDLKRTRNYGSKHYNEREWKVTKSSHNGSKVTLTIPELKPTWGMSIEMNLTGR
;
A
#
# COMPACT_ATOMS: atom_id res chain seq x y z
N HIS A 1 -7.96 23.19 8.42
CA HIS A 1 -6.62 23.35 7.82
C HIS A 1 -6.59 24.50 6.82
N GLN A 2 -5.37 24.97 6.52
CA GLN A 2 -5.18 26.04 5.53
C GLN A 2 -5.17 25.45 4.12
N VAL A 3 -5.68 26.21 3.14
CA VAL A 3 -5.79 25.85 1.73
C VAL A 3 -5.27 26.98 0.84
N THR A 4 -4.96 26.67 -0.41
CA THR A 4 -4.71 27.62 -1.48
C THR A 4 -5.61 27.33 -2.68
N GLU A 5 -5.49 28.07 -3.77
CA GLU A 5 -6.27 27.86 -5.00
C GLU A 5 -5.77 26.70 -5.88
N HIS A 6 -4.77 25.94 -5.43
CA HIS A 6 -4.16 24.91 -6.26
C HIS A 6 -5.06 23.67 -6.39
N PHE A 7 -5.35 23.27 -7.63
CA PHE A 7 -6.26 22.16 -7.96
C PHE A 7 -5.88 20.79 -7.36
N HIS A 8 -4.61 20.62 -6.97
CA HIS A 8 -4.08 19.34 -6.48
C HIS A 8 -4.08 19.21 -4.94
N GLU A 9 -4.73 20.10 -4.24
CA GLU A 9 -4.80 20.11 -2.76
C GLU A 9 -5.92 19.19 -2.22
N PHE A 10 -5.91 17.93 -2.62
CA PHE A 10 -6.88 16.96 -2.12
C PHE A 10 -6.73 16.75 -0.60
N ALA A 11 -7.85 16.71 0.11
CA ALA A 11 -7.97 16.27 1.49
C ALA A 11 -8.77 14.98 1.50
N MET A 12 -8.14 13.85 1.84
CA MET A 12 -8.74 12.53 1.64
C MET A 12 -8.47 11.58 2.80
N GLY A 13 -9.22 10.47 2.86
CA GLY A 13 -8.99 9.39 3.78
C GLY A 13 -9.47 9.67 5.21
N LEU A 14 -10.61 10.35 5.37
CA LEU A 14 -11.15 10.69 6.69
C LEU A 14 -11.33 9.47 7.59
N GLN A 15 -10.73 9.54 8.77
CA GLN A 15 -10.87 8.58 9.87
C GLN A 15 -11.23 9.33 11.16
N THR A 16 -11.77 8.61 12.13
CA THR A 16 -12.05 9.12 13.47
C THR A 16 -11.59 8.11 14.53
N ASP A 17 -11.24 8.58 15.71
CA ASP A 17 -10.97 7.76 16.88
C ASP A 17 -12.14 7.85 17.91
N ASP A 18 -12.05 7.07 18.98
CA ASP A 18 -13.03 7.04 20.06
C ASP A 18 -13.10 8.34 20.88
N LYS A 19 -12.11 9.21 20.72
CA LYS A 19 -12.05 10.53 21.38
C LYS A 19 -12.68 11.64 20.51
N GLY A 20 -13.15 11.27 19.30
CA GLY A 20 -13.77 12.19 18.36
C GLY A 20 -12.79 13.02 17.52
N ASN A 21 -11.49 12.73 17.57
CA ASN A 21 -10.54 13.38 16.66
C ASN A 21 -10.78 12.93 15.23
N PHE A 22 -10.53 13.84 14.27
CA PHE A 22 -10.55 13.54 12.84
C PHE A 22 -9.13 13.43 12.31
N TYR A 23 -8.91 12.48 11.42
CA TYR A 23 -7.63 12.24 10.76
C TYR A 23 -7.84 12.19 9.25
N TYR A 24 -6.98 12.86 8.51
CA TYR A 24 -6.97 12.77 7.04
C TYR A 24 -5.63 13.23 6.48
N ALA A 25 -5.35 12.84 5.25
CA ALA A 25 -4.16 13.28 4.55
C ALA A 25 -4.47 14.42 3.59
N LYS A 26 -3.55 15.37 3.47
CA LYS A 26 -3.62 16.47 2.53
C LYS A 26 -2.48 16.38 1.52
N SER A 27 -2.80 16.45 0.24
CA SER A 27 -1.84 16.40 -0.85
C SER A 27 -0.94 17.64 -0.89
N ALA A 28 0.26 17.48 -1.47
CA ALA A 28 1.13 18.57 -1.85
C ALA A 28 0.62 19.29 -3.11
N ARG A 29 1.25 20.40 -3.47
CA ARG A 29 0.91 21.24 -4.63
C ARG A 29 1.49 20.74 -5.95
N HIS A 30 1.55 19.42 -6.16
CA HIS A 30 2.12 18.80 -7.34
C HIS A 30 3.62 19.10 -7.49
N ALA A 31 4.04 19.94 -8.44
CA ALA A 31 5.44 20.31 -8.69
C ALA A 31 5.76 21.73 -8.19
N LYS A 32 5.07 22.20 -7.17
CA LYS A 32 5.24 23.56 -6.62
C LYS A 32 5.52 23.49 -5.12
N ASP A 33 6.34 24.41 -4.64
CA ASP A 33 6.64 24.51 -3.22
C ASP A 33 5.39 24.73 -2.37
N SER A 34 5.45 24.23 -1.14
CA SER A 34 4.40 24.44 -0.15
C SER A 34 4.24 25.92 0.20
N LEU A 35 2.99 26.39 0.27
CA LEU A 35 2.67 27.74 0.74
C LEU A 35 2.06 27.76 2.13
N VAL A 36 1.56 26.63 2.60
CA VAL A 36 0.92 26.49 3.92
C VAL A 36 1.43 25.23 4.61
N PRO A 37 1.46 25.18 5.94
CA PRO A 37 2.06 24.10 6.70
C PRO A 37 1.29 22.77 6.60
N HIS A 38 0.18 22.72 5.91
CA HIS A 38 -0.63 21.50 5.78
C HIS A 38 -0.48 20.76 4.44
N HIS A 39 0.31 21.29 3.50
CA HIS A 39 0.54 20.60 2.23
C HIS A 39 1.40 19.34 2.39
N GLY A 40 0.95 18.21 1.84
CA GLY A 40 1.70 16.96 1.86
C GLY A 40 1.83 16.34 3.25
N THR A 41 0.78 16.41 4.08
CA THR A 41 0.80 16.00 5.49
C THR A 41 -0.30 15.04 5.85
N LEU A 42 -0.09 14.25 6.92
CA LEU A 42 -1.14 13.59 7.67
C LEU A 42 -1.52 14.51 8.85
N LEU A 43 -2.79 14.76 9.02
CA LEU A 43 -3.33 15.72 9.98
C LEU A 43 -4.24 15.04 11.00
N ARG A 44 -4.21 15.56 12.23
CA ARG A 44 -5.22 15.34 13.27
C ARG A 44 -5.93 16.65 13.57
N ILE A 45 -7.26 16.62 13.61
CA ILE A 45 -8.11 17.74 14.00
C ILE A 45 -8.80 17.37 15.30
N SER A 46 -8.78 18.27 16.29
CA SER A 46 -9.53 18.08 17.54
C SER A 46 -11.04 17.98 17.30
N PRO A 47 -11.81 17.37 18.21
CA PRO A 47 -13.25 17.18 18.04
C PRO A 47 -14.05 18.46 17.82
N ASP A 48 -13.61 19.56 18.44
CA ASP A 48 -14.18 20.91 18.31
C ASP A 48 -13.66 21.70 17.12
N GLY A 49 -12.70 21.14 16.35
CA GLY A 49 -12.08 21.78 15.20
C GLY A 49 -11.07 22.89 15.53
N SER A 50 -10.81 23.18 16.79
CA SER A 50 -9.98 24.32 17.22
C SER A 50 -8.48 24.07 17.00
N LYS A 51 -8.04 22.82 16.98
CA LYS A 51 -6.62 22.44 16.87
C LYS A 51 -6.36 21.55 15.68
N THR A 52 -5.30 21.84 14.95
CA THR A 52 -4.76 21.01 13.85
C THR A 52 -3.32 20.64 14.14
N ASP A 53 -3.04 19.35 14.29
CA ASP A 53 -1.69 18.82 14.49
C ASP A 53 -1.20 18.13 13.21
N ILE A 54 0.08 18.32 12.88
CA ILE A 54 0.76 17.59 11.79
C ILE A 54 1.39 16.34 12.40
N LEU A 55 0.95 15.16 11.95
CA LEU A 55 1.41 13.88 12.44
C LEU A 55 2.55 13.28 11.60
N ALA A 56 2.64 13.61 10.32
CA ALA A 56 3.70 13.22 9.42
C ALA A 56 3.72 14.12 8.19
N THR A 57 4.84 14.15 7.47
CA THR A 57 5.07 15.02 6.31
C THR A 57 5.66 14.28 5.13
N GLY A 58 5.76 14.92 3.97
CA GLY A 58 6.44 14.38 2.80
C GLY A 58 5.58 13.49 1.93
N PHE A 59 4.25 13.63 1.96
CA PHE A 59 3.34 12.97 1.02
C PHE A 59 3.15 13.81 -0.25
N ARG A 60 3.06 13.14 -1.39
CA ARG A 60 2.82 13.79 -2.69
C ARG A 60 1.33 13.96 -2.95
N ALA A 61 0.56 12.86 -2.92
CA ALA A 61 -0.88 12.84 -3.15
C ALA A 61 -1.48 11.63 -2.42
N ALA A 62 -1.52 11.72 -1.10
CA ALA A 62 -2.10 10.68 -0.27
C ALA A 62 -3.62 10.60 -0.50
N ASN A 63 -4.16 9.38 -0.58
CA ASN A 63 -5.58 9.12 -0.82
C ASN A 63 -6.22 8.30 0.29
N GLY A 64 -5.64 7.16 0.64
CA GLY A 64 -6.13 6.30 1.71
C GLY A 64 -5.42 6.57 3.03
N VAL A 65 -6.19 6.63 4.10
CA VAL A 65 -5.69 6.66 5.48
C VAL A 65 -6.43 5.56 6.24
N CYS A 66 -5.69 4.68 6.90
CA CYS A 66 -6.21 3.68 7.82
C CYS A 66 -5.63 3.96 9.20
N LEU A 67 -6.48 4.20 10.18
CA LEU A 67 -6.09 4.29 11.58
C LEU A 67 -6.03 2.88 12.17
N ASN A 68 -4.88 2.48 12.70
CA ASN A 68 -4.68 1.19 13.31
C ASN A 68 -5.11 1.22 14.80
N PRO A 69 -5.48 0.06 15.37
CA PRO A 69 -5.86 -0.02 16.79
C PRO A 69 -4.77 0.41 17.78
N ASP A 70 -3.50 0.36 17.36
CA ASP A 70 -2.34 0.80 18.16
C ASP A 70 -2.06 2.32 18.03
N GLY A 71 -2.90 3.05 17.31
CA GLY A 71 -2.77 4.49 17.10
C GLY A 71 -1.81 4.87 15.97
N THR A 72 -1.18 3.92 15.30
CA THR A 72 -0.40 4.17 14.07
C THR A 72 -1.33 4.25 12.86
N PHE A 73 -0.78 4.63 11.72
CA PHE A 73 -1.55 4.78 10.48
C PHE A 73 -0.91 4.02 9.32
N ILE A 74 -1.73 3.68 8.34
CA ILE A 74 -1.25 3.25 7.04
C ILE A 74 -1.79 4.23 6.00
N VAL A 75 -0.88 4.79 5.19
CA VAL A 75 -1.23 5.87 4.24
C VAL A 75 -0.75 5.49 2.84
N THR A 76 -1.67 5.46 1.88
CA THR A 76 -1.31 5.32 0.46
C THR A 76 -0.89 6.66 -0.12
N ASP A 77 0.11 6.64 -1.00
CA ASP A 77 0.57 7.86 -1.68
C ASP A 77 0.90 7.58 -3.15
N GLN A 78 0.54 8.53 -4.01
CA GLN A 78 0.65 8.39 -5.45
C GLN A 78 2.03 8.82 -5.96
N GLU A 79 2.54 8.12 -7.00
CA GLU A 79 3.74 8.50 -7.76
C GLU A 79 3.70 9.95 -8.20
N GLY A 80 4.85 10.60 -8.20
CA GLY A 80 5.01 11.97 -8.66
C GLY A 80 6.40 12.52 -8.43
N HIS A 81 6.53 13.83 -8.38
CA HIS A 81 7.79 14.50 -8.08
C HIS A 81 8.24 14.15 -6.67
N TRP A 82 9.51 13.81 -6.49
CA TRP A 82 10.07 13.35 -5.22
C TRP A 82 9.38 12.12 -4.61
N ASN A 83 8.55 11.45 -5.38
CA ASN A 83 7.91 10.20 -5.02
C ASN A 83 8.01 9.21 -6.20
N PRO A 84 9.03 8.34 -6.23
CA PRO A 84 9.44 7.58 -7.42
C PRO A 84 8.39 6.61 -7.94
N LYS A 85 7.53 6.07 -7.06
CA LYS A 85 6.43 5.16 -7.38
C LYS A 85 5.25 5.40 -6.45
N ASN A 86 4.09 4.83 -6.77
CA ASN A 86 3.04 4.69 -5.79
C ASN A 86 3.56 3.87 -4.60
N ARG A 87 3.00 4.08 -3.41
CA ARG A 87 3.50 3.43 -2.21
C ARG A 87 2.44 3.29 -1.12
N ILE A 88 2.69 2.37 -0.23
CA ILE A 88 2.01 2.24 1.06
C ILE A 88 3.02 2.60 2.14
N ASN A 89 2.66 3.51 3.03
CA ASN A 89 3.51 3.95 4.13
C ASN A 89 2.90 3.50 5.45
N TRP A 90 3.73 2.98 6.35
CA TRP A 90 3.36 2.83 7.75
C TRP A 90 3.84 4.07 8.50
N VAL A 91 2.93 4.75 9.18
CA VAL A 91 3.13 6.06 9.79
C VAL A 91 2.88 5.95 11.29
N ASN A 92 3.85 6.30 12.11
CA ASN A 92 3.69 6.28 13.57
C ASN A 92 2.84 7.46 14.07
N GLY A 93 2.89 8.59 13.38
CA GLY A 93 2.27 9.83 13.83
C GLY A 93 3.14 10.63 14.81
N ASP A 94 4.45 10.51 14.69
CA ASP A 94 5.45 11.10 15.60
C ASP A 94 5.60 12.62 15.42
N GLY A 95 4.90 13.21 14.44
CA GLY A 95 4.92 14.64 14.18
C GLY A 95 5.61 15.01 12.86
N PRO A 96 5.86 16.31 12.64
CA PRO A 96 6.30 16.82 11.34
C PRO A 96 7.68 16.31 10.88
N ASN A 97 8.50 15.78 11.80
CA ASN A 97 9.79 15.17 11.47
C ASN A 97 9.68 13.72 10.95
N GLU A 98 8.52 13.09 11.03
CA GLU A 98 8.28 11.81 10.36
C GLU A 98 8.02 12.09 8.88
N PHE A 99 9.08 12.00 8.08
CA PHE A 99 9.14 12.49 6.70
C PHE A 99 9.17 11.36 5.68
N PHE A 100 8.25 11.40 4.72
CA PHE A 100 8.10 10.37 3.68
C PHE A 100 8.64 10.79 2.29
N GLY A 101 9.41 11.85 2.19
CA GLY A 101 10.30 12.10 1.04
C GLY A 101 9.84 13.13 0.01
N ASN A 102 8.57 13.52 -0.07
CA ASN A 102 8.16 14.58 -0.99
C ASN A 102 8.55 15.95 -0.45
N ILE A 103 9.38 16.70 -1.19
CA ILE A 103 9.91 18.01 -0.78
C ILE A 103 8.97 19.16 -1.17
N TYR A 104 8.04 18.92 -2.09
CA TYR A 104 7.03 19.93 -2.46
C TYR A 104 5.88 20.06 -1.46
N GLY A 105 5.79 19.14 -0.48
CA GLY A 105 4.96 19.31 0.71
C GLY A 105 5.67 20.16 1.77
N TYR A 106 4.92 20.57 2.79
CA TYR A 106 5.51 21.14 3.99
C TYR A 106 6.29 20.07 4.74
N SER A 107 7.50 20.41 5.15
CA SER A 107 8.28 19.59 6.08
C SER A 107 9.40 20.44 6.69
N PRO A 108 9.75 20.26 7.96
CA PRO A 108 10.99 20.78 8.51
C PRO A 108 12.23 20.11 7.90
N ILE A 109 12.06 18.95 7.26
CA ILE A 109 13.15 18.19 6.59
C ILE A 109 13.28 18.69 5.15
N THR A 110 14.43 19.31 4.84
CA THR A 110 14.76 19.79 3.49
C THR A 110 15.85 18.96 2.82
N ASN A 111 16.40 17.98 3.53
CA ASN A 111 17.43 17.09 3.01
C ASN A 111 16.90 16.21 1.87
N THR A 112 17.54 16.26 0.71
CA THR A 112 17.17 15.52 -0.49
C THR A 112 17.73 14.11 -0.56
N ALA A 113 18.61 13.70 0.36
CA ALA A 113 19.15 12.35 0.41
C ALA A 113 18.05 11.32 0.72
N ASP A 114 18.14 10.12 0.14
CA ASP A 114 17.16 9.05 0.38
C ASP A 114 17.15 8.60 1.84
N SER A 115 18.28 8.70 2.54
CA SER A 115 18.40 8.41 3.98
C SER A 115 17.62 9.36 4.89
N ALA A 116 17.18 10.50 4.38
CA ALA A 116 16.39 11.47 5.15
C ALA A 116 14.90 11.09 5.23
N MET A 117 14.43 10.21 4.37
CA MET A 117 13.03 9.78 4.38
C MET A 117 12.83 8.46 5.11
N LYS A 118 11.63 8.26 5.66
CA LYS A 118 11.16 6.95 6.10
C LYS A 118 10.88 6.07 4.88
N ASN A 119 11.36 4.83 4.91
CA ASN A 119 11.04 3.86 3.87
C ASN A 119 9.56 3.48 3.93
N PRO A 120 8.89 3.36 2.77
CA PRO A 120 7.53 2.85 2.74
C PRO A 120 7.48 1.38 3.11
N LEU A 121 6.28 0.89 3.43
CA LEU A 121 6.00 -0.53 3.57
C LEU A 121 6.30 -1.26 2.25
N CYS A 122 5.89 -0.69 1.13
CA CYS A 122 6.23 -1.15 -0.22
C CYS A 122 6.08 -0.04 -1.26
N TRP A 123 6.85 -0.17 -2.34
CA TRP A 123 6.71 0.58 -3.58
C TRP A 123 5.84 -0.21 -4.57
N ILE A 124 4.96 0.48 -5.29
CA ILE A 124 4.02 -0.12 -6.24
C ILE A 124 4.32 0.40 -7.64
N THR A 125 4.80 -0.48 -8.54
CA THR A 125 5.04 -0.11 -9.93
C THR A 125 3.73 0.14 -10.69
N ASN A 126 3.72 1.13 -11.59
CA ASN A 126 2.54 1.48 -12.38
C ASN A 126 2.03 0.36 -13.29
N ALA A 127 2.89 -0.58 -13.66
CA ALA A 127 2.47 -1.77 -14.41
C ALA A 127 1.60 -2.71 -13.56
N PHE A 128 1.75 -2.70 -12.24
CA PHE A 128 1.02 -3.54 -11.30
C PHE A 128 -0.23 -2.83 -10.77
N ASP A 129 -0.08 -1.61 -10.25
CA ASP A 129 -1.20 -0.77 -9.81
C ASP A 129 -0.85 0.72 -9.91
N ARG A 130 -1.89 1.54 -10.02
CA ARG A 130 -1.78 3.01 -10.04
C ARG A 130 -2.81 3.61 -9.12
N SER A 131 -2.45 4.73 -8.51
CA SER A 131 -3.35 5.50 -7.63
C SER A 131 -4.02 4.62 -6.57
N PRO A 132 -3.23 4.02 -5.66
CA PRO A 132 -3.80 3.27 -4.55
C PRO A 132 -4.76 4.18 -3.77
N SER A 133 -5.84 3.62 -3.27
CA SER A 133 -6.86 4.34 -2.53
C SER A 133 -6.92 3.88 -1.07
N GLU A 134 -8.09 3.56 -0.55
CA GLU A 134 -8.24 3.20 0.86
C GLU A 134 -7.57 1.86 1.21
N LEU A 135 -7.08 1.81 2.43
CA LEU A 135 -6.64 0.59 3.09
C LEU A 135 -7.62 0.23 4.21
N LEU A 136 -7.87 -1.04 4.38
CA LEU A 136 -8.75 -1.52 5.45
C LEU A 136 -8.36 -2.92 5.92
N TRP A 137 -8.51 -3.17 7.21
CA TRP A 137 -8.35 -4.49 7.78
C TRP A 137 -9.60 -5.33 7.58
N VAL A 138 -9.44 -6.58 7.15
CA VAL A 138 -10.52 -7.56 7.18
C VAL A 138 -10.83 -7.86 8.65
N PRO A 139 -12.06 -7.67 9.14
CA PRO A 139 -12.39 -7.97 10.52
C PRO A 139 -12.06 -9.42 10.90
N LYS A 140 -11.58 -9.65 12.12
CA LYS A 140 -11.21 -11.00 12.59
C LYS A 140 -12.36 -11.99 12.55
N ASN A 141 -13.58 -11.50 12.64
CA ASN A 141 -14.83 -12.28 12.61
C ASN A 141 -15.55 -12.22 11.26
N ALA A 142 -14.93 -11.68 10.22
CA ALA A 142 -15.49 -11.69 8.88
C ALA A 142 -15.53 -13.11 8.29
N LYS A 143 -16.38 -13.33 7.30
CA LYS A 143 -16.48 -14.61 6.59
C LYS A 143 -15.48 -14.73 5.44
N TRP A 144 -14.19 -14.40 5.72
CA TRP A 144 -13.13 -14.32 4.71
C TRP A 144 -12.03 -15.37 4.92
N GLY A 145 -12.22 -16.32 5.85
CA GLY A 145 -11.29 -17.43 6.09
C GLY A 145 -9.89 -16.95 6.45
N ALA A 146 -8.87 -17.43 5.78
CA ALA A 146 -7.47 -17.07 6.02
C ALA A 146 -7.17 -15.57 5.79
N LEU A 147 -8.07 -14.82 5.14
CA LEU A 147 -7.92 -13.38 4.97
C LEU A 147 -8.43 -12.58 6.16
N ASN A 148 -9.08 -13.18 7.16
CA ASN A 148 -9.47 -12.49 8.37
C ASN A 148 -8.25 -11.91 9.09
N GLY A 149 -8.30 -10.64 9.45
CA GLY A 149 -7.18 -9.92 10.06
C GLY A 149 -6.10 -9.46 9.07
N GLN A 150 -6.26 -9.69 7.76
CA GLN A 150 -5.33 -9.21 6.74
C GLN A 150 -5.66 -7.77 6.33
N LEU A 151 -4.63 -7.05 5.89
CA LEU A 151 -4.77 -5.72 5.32
C LEU A 151 -5.11 -5.82 3.83
N LEU A 152 -6.11 -5.06 3.39
CA LEU A 152 -6.46 -4.89 1.98
C LEU A 152 -6.13 -3.48 1.52
N ASN A 153 -5.71 -3.33 0.26
CA ASN A 153 -5.60 -2.07 -0.45
C ASN A 153 -6.58 -2.03 -1.61
N LEU A 154 -7.35 -0.95 -1.71
CA LEU A 154 -8.25 -0.68 -2.83
C LEU A 154 -7.50 0.15 -3.87
N SER A 155 -7.83 -0.04 -5.15
CA SER A 155 -7.22 0.68 -6.27
C SER A 155 -8.23 1.62 -6.94
N TYR A 156 -7.94 2.90 -6.89
CA TYR A 156 -8.66 3.89 -7.69
C TYR A 156 -8.27 3.79 -9.18
N GLY A 157 -6.96 3.66 -9.46
CA GLY A 157 -6.46 3.73 -10.84
C GLY A 157 -6.92 2.58 -11.72
N TYR A 158 -6.89 1.35 -11.24
CA TYR A 158 -7.22 0.16 -12.03
C TYR A 158 -8.49 -0.58 -11.60
N GLY A 159 -9.16 -0.15 -10.55
CA GLY A 159 -10.38 -0.81 -10.08
C GLY A 159 -10.11 -2.26 -9.70
N LYS A 160 -9.17 -2.47 -8.78
CA LYS A 160 -8.73 -3.76 -8.26
C LYS A 160 -8.68 -3.73 -6.74
N ILE A 161 -8.48 -4.88 -6.12
CA ILE A 161 -8.28 -5.03 -4.68
C ILE A 161 -7.08 -5.96 -4.47
N TYR A 162 -6.24 -5.61 -3.50
CA TYR A 162 -5.01 -6.33 -3.18
C TYR A 162 -4.98 -6.72 -1.71
N VAL A 163 -4.43 -7.88 -1.39
CA VAL A 163 -3.95 -8.19 -0.04
C VAL A 163 -2.54 -7.62 0.13
N VAL A 164 -2.22 -7.17 1.34
CA VAL A 164 -0.95 -6.50 1.67
C VAL A 164 -0.21 -7.31 2.75
N PRO A 165 0.44 -8.44 2.39
CA PRO A 165 1.28 -9.16 3.32
C PRO A 165 2.46 -8.28 3.75
N HIS A 166 2.78 -8.29 5.03
CA HIS A 166 3.86 -7.47 5.58
C HIS A 166 4.47 -8.08 6.83
N GLU A 167 5.65 -7.59 7.20
CA GLU A 167 6.35 -7.95 8.42
C GLU A 167 7.02 -6.73 9.06
N LYS A 168 7.35 -6.85 10.35
CA LYS A 168 8.20 -5.89 11.07
C LYS A 168 9.56 -6.53 11.33
N ILE A 169 10.64 -5.81 10.96
CA ILE A 169 12.03 -6.19 11.21
C ILE A 169 12.70 -5.02 11.94
N GLY A 170 12.97 -5.20 13.23
CA GLY A 170 13.40 -4.08 14.06
C GLY A 170 12.36 -2.96 14.06
N GLU A 171 12.76 -1.76 13.72
CA GLU A 171 11.86 -0.61 13.61
C GLU A 171 11.27 -0.43 12.20
N GLN A 172 11.76 -1.15 11.21
CA GLN A 172 11.27 -1.07 9.85
C GLN A 172 10.13 -2.06 9.59
N ARG A 173 9.17 -1.66 8.79
CA ARG A 173 8.17 -2.54 8.20
C ARG A 173 8.40 -2.66 6.70
N GLN A 174 8.22 -3.86 6.18
CA GLN A 174 8.26 -4.14 4.76
C GLN A 174 7.12 -5.06 4.36
N GLY A 175 6.73 -5.01 3.10
CA GLY A 175 5.62 -5.79 2.59
C GLY A 175 5.51 -5.73 1.08
N GLY A 176 4.39 -6.21 0.59
CA GLY A 176 4.08 -6.24 -0.84
C GLY A 176 2.58 -6.22 -1.08
N LEU A 177 2.20 -6.35 -2.35
CA LEU A 177 0.81 -6.46 -2.78
C LEU A 177 0.63 -7.72 -3.61
N CYS A 178 -0.49 -8.40 -3.39
CA CYS A 178 -0.96 -9.47 -4.28
C CYS A 178 -2.41 -9.22 -4.65
N GLU A 179 -2.72 -9.25 -5.94
CA GLU A 179 -4.07 -9.00 -6.45
C GLU A 179 -5.04 -10.11 -6.02
N LEU A 180 -6.23 -9.73 -5.55
CA LEU A 180 -7.31 -10.68 -5.35
C LEU A 180 -7.82 -11.19 -6.71
N PRO A 181 -8.17 -12.48 -6.84
CA PRO A 181 -8.64 -13.06 -8.10
C PRO A 181 -10.07 -12.62 -8.42
N LEU A 182 -10.25 -11.34 -8.63
CA LEU A 182 -11.50 -10.70 -8.98
C LEU A 182 -11.48 -10.21 -10.42
N ASN A 183 -12.64 -10.19 -11.06
CA ASN A 183 -12.76 -9.43 -12.29
C ASN A 183 -12.51 -7.94 -12.02
N GLN A 184 -11.83 -7.28 -12.94
CA GLN A 184 -11.60 -5.85 -12.86
C GLN A 184 -12.93 -5.09 -12.78
N PHE A 185 -13.03 -4.17 -11.81
CA PHE A 185 -14.22 -3.35 -11.67
C PHE A 185 -14.31 -2.31 -12.80
N PRO A 186 -15.52 -1.98 -13.26
CA PRO A 186 -15.70 -0.97 -14.31
C PRO A 186 -15.49 0.47 -13.82
N THR A 187 -15.24 0.67 -12.54
CA THR A 187 -14.83 1.92 -11.90
C THR A 187 -13.51 1.73 -11.17
N GLY A 188 -12.82 2.79 -10.83
CA GLY A 188 -11.88 2.75 -9.71
C GLY A 188 -12.62 2.43 -8.42
N ILE A 189 -11.93 1.81 -7.44
CA ILE A 189 -12.51 1.56 -6.10
C ILE A 189 -11.86 2.51 -5.12
N MET A 190 -12.67 3.41 -4.57
CA MET A 190 -12.17 4.51 -3.72
C MET A 190 -12.26 4.19 -2.24
N ARG A 191 -13.41 3.64 -1.80
CA ARG A 191 -13.71 3.39 -0.38
C ARG A 191 -14.40 2.06 -0.22
N GLY A 192 -14.23 1.45 0.93
CA GLY A 192 -14.88 0.20 1.29
C GLY A 192 -15.17 0.07 2.77
N ARG A 193 -16.18 -0.72 3.11
CA ARG A 193 -16.52 -1.06 4.49
C ARG A 193 -16.96 -2.51 4.56
N PHE A 194 -16.54 -3.19 5.60
CA PHE A 194 -17.10 -4.50 5.93
C PHE A 194 -18.44 -4.31 6.65
N HIS A 195 -19.47 -4.96 6.13
CA HIS A 195 -20.79 -4.90 6.74
C HIS A 195 -20.85 -5.83 7.98
N PRO A 196 -21.20 -5.33 9.16
CA PRO A 196 -21.10 -6.11 10.40
C PRO A 196 -22.07 -7.30 10.44
N GLY A 197 -23.21 -7.23 9.74
CA GLY A 197 -24.22 -8.29 9.75
C GLY A 197 -23.89 -9.47 8.85
N ASP A 198 -23.31 -9.25 7.66
CA ASP A 198 -23.02 -10.32 6.70
C ASP A 198 -21.52 -10.62 6.54
N GLY A 199 -20.64 -9.76 7.08
CA GLY A 199 -19.18 -9.93 7.07
C GLY A 199 -18.57 -9.76 5.67
N GLN A 200 -19.27 -9.12 4.73
CA GLN A 200 -18.79 -8.91 3.36
C GLN A 200 -18.28 -7.49 3.17
N LEU A 201 -17.41 -7.32 2.20
CA LEU A 201 -16.88 -6.01 1.83
C LEU A 201 -17.84 -5.34 0.84
N TYR A 202 -18.23 -4.11 1.15
CA TYR A 202 -18.93 -3.23 0.23
C TYR A 202 -18.00 -2.11 -0.17
N GLY A 203 -17.76 -1.99 -1.48
CA GLY A 203 -16.89 -0.98 -2.07
C GLY A 203 -17.67 -0.02 -2.94
N CYS A 204 -17.27 1.24 -2.94
CA CYS A 204 -17.77 2.24 -3.88
C CYS A 204 -16.62 2.86 -4.65
N GLY A 205 -16.94 3.30 -5.86
CA GLY A 205 -15.96 3.86 -6.75
C GLY A 205 -16.54 4.82 -7.75
N MET A 206 -15.65 5.42 -8.51
CA MET A 206 -15.99 6.41 -9.51
C MET A 206 -15.07 6.27 -10.73
N PHE A 207 -15.33 7.07 -11.76
CA PHE A 207 -14.46 7.20 -12.91
C PHE A 207 -13.00 7.32 -12.51
N ALA A 208 -12.12 6.52 -13.12
CA ALA A 208 -10.69 6.57 -12.90
C ALA A 208 -9.98 7.15 -14.13
N TRP A 209 -8.99 7.99 -13.89
CA TRP A 209 -8.21 8.64 -14.95
C TRP A 209 -7.24 7.70 -15.67
N ALA A 210 -6.91 6.56 -15.08
CA ALA A 210 -5.99 5.58 -15.63
C ALA A 210 -6.71 4.28 -16.02
N GLY A 211 -6.41 3.75 -17.20
CA GLY A 211 -6.96 2.46 -17.65
C GLY A 211 -8.37 2.55 -18.25
N SER A 212 -9.13 1.47 -18.12
CA SER A 212 -10.44 1.28 -18.77
C SER A 212 -11.65 1.54 -17.86
N GLN A 213 -11.46 2.03 -16.65
CA GLN A 213 -12.49 2.25 -15.64
C GLN A 213 -13.29 3.53 -15.97
N ARG A 214 -14.26 3.40 -16.88
CA ARG A 214 -14.97 4.54 -17.50
C ARG A 214 -16.37 4.79 -16.96
N LYS A 215 -16.91 3.93 -16.11
CA LYS A 215 -18.22 4.18 -15.52
C LYS A 215 -18.14 5.32 -14.50
N ALA A 216 -19.13 6.21 -14.53
CA ALA A 216 -19.16 7.40 -13.68
C ALA A 216 -19.17 7.04 -12.17
N GLY A 217 -19.83 5.96 -11.80
CA GLY A 217 -19.86 5.48 -10.42
C GLY A 217 -20.27 4.02 -10.33
N GLY A 218 -20.04 3.43 -9.16
CA GLY A 218 -20.41 2.05 -8.88
C GLY A 218 -20.40 1.74 -7.39
N PHE A 219 -21.24 0.79 -7.00
CA PHE A 219 -21.33 0.22 -5.67
C PHE A 219 -21.32 -1.30 -5.80
N TYR A 220 -20.41 -1.96 -5.08
CA TYR A 220 -20.11 -3.37 -5.26
C TYR A 220 -20.11 -4.11 -3.93
N ARG A 221 -20.64 -5.33 -3.96
CA ARG A 221 -20.49 -6.30 -2.87
C ARG A 221 -19.45 -7.34 -3.27
N ILE A 222 -18.41 -7.47 -2.47
CA ILE A 222 -17.32 -8.41 -2.65
C ILE A 222 -17.39 -9.45 -1.53
N ARG A 223 -17.32 -10.72 -1.90
CA ARG A 223 -17.40 -11.84 -0.97
C ARG A 223 -16.37 -12.91 -1.30
N LYS A 224 -15.82 -13.55 -0.27
CA LYS A 224 -15.03 -14.75 -0.46
C LYS A 224 -15.94 -15.91 -0.89
N THR A 225 -15.45 -16.73 -1.79
CA THR A 225 -16.04 -18.02 -2.16
C THR A 225 -15.21 -19.15 -1.55
N GLU A 226 -15.69 -20.39 -1.67
CA GLU A 226 -14.94 -21.58 -1.21
C GLU A 226 -13.76 -21.96 -2.13
N LYS A 227 -13.61 -21.28 -3.27
CA LYS A 227 -12.51 -21.55 -4.21
C LYS A 227 -11.18 -21.15 -3.59
N PRO A 228 -10.13 -21.99 -3.67
CA PRO A 228 -8.77 -21.62 -3.28
C PRO A 228 -8.28 -20.43 -4.08
N ALA A 229 -7.51 -19.57 -3.46
CA ALA A 229 -6.96 -18.36 -4.09
C ALA A 229 -5.43 -18.26 -3.95
N HIS A 230 -4.81 -19.04 -3.06
CA HIS A 230 -3.37 -19.12 -2.82
C HIS A 230 -2.70 -17.74 -2.62
N LEU A 231 -3.40 -16.84 -1.92
CA LEU A 231 -2.93 -15.48 -1.69
C LEU A 231 -1.89 -15.44 -0.57
N PRO A 232 -0.77 -14.73 -0.72
CA PRO A 232 0.17 -14.53 0.37
C PRO A 232 -0.47 -13.67 1.47
N THR A 233 -0.65 -14.25 2.65
CA THR A 233 -1.18 -13.58 3.84
C THR A 233 -0.07 -13.10 4.77
N LYS A 234 1.13 -13.66 4.65
CA LYS A 234 2.32 -13.25 5.40
C LYS A 234 3.56 -13.38 4.52
N ILE A 235 4.49 -12.47 4.73
CA ILE A 235 5.83 -12.50 4.15
C ILE A 235 6.86 -12.41 5.27
N GLU A 236 7.92 -13.21 5.18
CA GLU A 236 9.04 -13.19 6.11
C GLU A 236 10.34 -13.32 5.30
N ALA A 237 11.25 -12.36 5.45
CA ALA A 237 12.52 -12.36 4.74
C ALA A 237 13.72 -12.54 5.69
N THR A 238 14.71 -13.24 5.21
CA THR A 238 16.02 -13.35 5.85
C THR A 238 17.12 -12.88 4.89
N LYS A 239 18.40 -13.05 5.23
CA LYS A 239 19.51 -12.68 4.34
C LYS A 239 19.53 -13.45 3.01
N ALA A 240 18.95 -14.65 2.95
CA ALA A 240 19.02 -15.52 1.78
C ALA A 240 17.71 -16.24 1.47
N SER A 241 16.61 -15.88 2.09
CA SER A 241 15.32 -16.55 1.84
C SER A 241 14.13 -15.62 2.00
N VAL A 242 13.06 -15.95 1.30
CA VAL A 242 11.73 -15.38 1.50
C VAL A 242 10.76 -16.52 1.79
N THR A 243 9.98 -16.40 2.86
CA THR A 243 8.91 -17.32 3.21
C THR A 243 7.57 -16.61 3.04
N LEU A 244 6.69 -17.21 2.27
CA LEU A 244 5.31 -16.76 2.08
C LEU A 244 4.37 -17.73 2.79
N THR A 245 3.45 -17.22 3.60
CA THR A 245 2.31 -18.01 4.09
C THR A 245 1.13 -17.71 3.18
N LEU A 246 0.58 -18.73 2.56
CA LEU A 246 -0.54 -18.61 1.63
C LEU A 246 -1.88 -18.83 2.34
N SER A 247 -2.96 -18.33 1.76
CA SER A 247 -4.32 -18.48 2.28
C SER A 247 -4.83 -19.93 2.22
N ASP A 248 -4.25 -20.73 1.34
CA ASP A 248 -4.67 -22.11 1.05
C ASP A 248 -3.44 -23.01 0.91
N SER A 249 -3.61 -24.30 1.10
CA SER A 249 -2.56 -25.28 0.85
C SER A 249 -2.24 -25.37 -0.64
N VAL A 250 -1.00 -25.65 -0.96
CA VAL A 250 -0.52 -25.80 -2.35
C VAL A 250 -0.19 -27.26 -2.64
N ASP A 251 -0.22 -27.62 -3.92
CA ASP A 251 0.26 -28.92 -4.34
C ASP A 251 1.80 -28.96 -4.25
N ALA A 252 2.32 -29.93 -3.50
CA ALA A 252 3.74 -30.14 -3.32
C ALA A 252 4.50 -30.25 -4.65
N SER A 253 3.90 -30.85 -5.65
CA SER A 253 4.50 -31.06 -6.97
C SER A 253 4.74 -29.75 -7.73
N SER A 254 4.01 -28.69 -7.38
CA SER A 254 4.18 -27.34 -7.97
C SER A 254 5.26 -26.50 -7.29
N ILE A 255 5.77 -26.92 -6.12
CA ILE A 255 6.78 -26.17 -5.36
C ILE A 255 8.19 -26.56 -5.84
N LYS A 256 8.55 -26.06 -7.01
CA LYS A 256 9.88 -26.26 -7.60
C LYS A 256 10.54 -24.90 -7.82
N PRO A 257 11.89 -24.79 -7.77
CA PRO A 257 12.58 -23.51 -8.00
C PRO A 257 12.14 -22.80 -9.29
N GLU A 258 11.94 -23.53 -10.37
CA GLU A 258 11.49 -23.04 -11.68
C GLU A 258 10.06 -22.50 -11.70
N SER A 259 9.26 -22.80 -10.68
CA SER A 259 7.89 -22.25 -10.53
C SER A 259 7.91 -20.79 -10.04
N PHE A 260 9.08 -20.26 -9.70
CA PHE A 260 9.23 -18.93 -9.16
C PHE A 260 10.19 -18.10 -9.99
N ARG A 261 9.78 -16.87 -10.31
CA ARG A 261 10.62 -15.88 -10.96
C ARG A 261 10.75 -14.66 -10.08
N ILE A 262 11.97 -14.28 -9.74
CA ILE A 262 12.27 -13.14 -8.89
C ILE A 262 12.93 -12.06 -9.73
N LYS A 263 12.31 -10.88 -9.80
CA LYS A 263 12.94 -9.68 -10.38
C LYS A 263 13.10 -8.62 -9.32
N ALA A 264 14.23 -7.94 -9.32
CA ALA A 264 14.52 -6.82 -8.45
C ALA A 264 15.01 -5.63 -9.25
N TRP A 265 14.77 -4.43 -8.73
CA TRP A 265 15.17 -3.18 -9.36
C TRP A 265 15.42 -2.09 -8.34
N ASP A 266 16.09 -1.04 -8.79
CA ASP A 266 16.30 0.16 -8.03
C ASP A 266 15.41 1.29 -8.57
N LEU A 267 15.10 2.27 -7.72
CA LEU A 267 14.37 3.49 -8.06
C LEU A 267 15.26 4.71 -7.79
N LYS A 268 14.91 5.84 -8.39
CA LYS A 268 15.55 7.13 -8.11
C LYS A 268 14.50 8.14 -7.66
N ARG A 269 14.64 8.64 -6.44
CA ARG A 269 13.83 9.74 -5.91
C ARG A 269 14.45 11.06 -6.34
N THR A 270 13.78 11.77 -7.23
CA THR A 270 14.28 13.02 -7.81
C THR A 270 13.15 14.03 -7.98
N ARG A 271 13.51 15.25 -8.37
CA ARG A 271 12.55 16.29 -8.79
C ARG A 271 11.72 15.92 -10.02
N ASN A 272 12.09 14.89 -10.76
CA ASN A 272 11.31 14.42 -11.90
C ASN A 272 10.08 13.63 -11.43
N TYR A 273 9.07 13.56 -12.30
CA TYR A 273 7.86 12.77 -12.02
C TYR A 273 8.14 11.29 -12.15
N GLY A 274 8.00 10.57 -11.05
CA GLY A 274 8.20 9.13 -10.99
C GLY A 274 9.65 8.69 -11.28
N SER A 275 9.81 7.39 -11.37
CA SER A 275 11.08 6.74 -11.71
C SER A 275 10.83 5.57 -12.65
N LYS A 276 11.69 5.37 -13.61
CA LYS A 276 11.81 4.06 -14.27
C LYS A 276 12.51 3.08 -13.34
N HIS A 277 12.48 1.80 -13.67
CA HIS A 277 13.31 0.80 -13.03
C HIS A 277 14.77 0.96 -13.51
N TYR A 278 15.69 0.91 -12.57
CA TYR A 278 17.12 0.90 -12.83
C TYR A 278 17.72 -0.40 -12.32
N ASN A 279 18.81 -0.84 -12.92
CA ASN A 279 19.55 -2.03 -12.49
C ASN A 279 18.62 -3.24 -12.31
N GLU A 280 17.71 -3.45 -13.26
CA GLU A 280 16.84 -4.62 -13.24
C GLU A 280 17.68 -5.89 -13.29
N ARG A 281 17.37 -6.82 -12.40
CA ARG A 281 18.09 -8.08 -12.25
C ARG A 281 17.13 -9.20 -11.87
N GLU A 282 17.44 -10.39 -12.33
CA GLU A 282 16.74 -11.60 -11.89
C GLU A 282 17.60 -12.30 -10.84
N TRP A 283 16.94 -12.74 -9.77
CA TRP A 283 17.58 -13.54 -8.73
C TRP A 283 17.09 -14.98 -8.83
N LYS A 284 18.04 -15.91 -8.81
CA LYS A 284 17.72 -17.33 -8.95
C LYS A 284 17.22 -17.90 -7.63
N VAL A 285 16.07 -18.59 -7.68
CA VAL A 285 15.64 -19.49 -6.61
C VAL A 285 16.42 -20.78 -6.75
N THR A 286 17.28 -21.09 -5.78
CA THR A 286 18.13 -22.29 -5.82
C THR A 286 17.50 -23.47 -5.12
N LYS A 287 16.59 -23.24 -4.17
CA LYS A 287 15.82 -24.24 -3.45
C LYS A 287 14.45 -23.68 -3.11
N SER A 288 13.44 -24.51 -3.21
CA SER A 288 12.09 -24.25 -2.69
C SER A 288 11.65 -25.39 -1.78
N SER A 289 10.88 -25.06 -0.77
CA SER A 289 10.29 -26.02 0.15
C SER A 289 8.93 -25.52 0.64
N HIS A 290 8.09 -26.44 1.11
CA HIS A 290 6.79 -26.07 1.69
C HIS A 290 6.52 -26.87 2.96
N ASN A 291 5.66 -26.30 3.80
CA ASN A 291 5.07 -26.97 4.95
C ASN A 291 3.63 -26.44 5.10
N GLY A 292 2.65 -27.25 4.70
CA GLY A 292 1.26 -26.81 4.60
C GLY A 292 1.11 -25.66 3.60
N SER A 293 0.66 -24.50 4.10
CA SER A 293 0.52 -23.26 3.30
C SER A 293 1.78 -22.40 3.27
N LYS A 294 2.86 -22.76 3.98
CA LYS A 294 4.12 -22.01 3.98
C LYS A 294 5.03 -22.48 2.84
N VAL A 295 5.47 -21.55 2.03
CA VAL A 295 6.43 -21.76 0.93
C VAL A 295 7.67 -20.95 1.22
N THR A 296 8.83 -21.60 1.29
CA THR A 296 10.14 -20.95 1.52
C THR A 296 11.01 -21.05 0.27
N LEU A 297 11.50 -19.92 -0.19
CA LEU A 297 12.35 -19.76 -1.36
C LEU A 297 13.77 -19.38 -0.89
N THR A 298 14.76 -20.16 -1.25
CA THR A 298 16.18 -19.83 -1.02
C THR A 298 16.70 -19.04 -2.21
N ILE A 299 17.17 -17.81 -1.94
CA ILE A 299 17.63 -16.85 -2.93
C ILE A 299 19.00 -16.31 -2.44
N PRO A 300 20.13 -16.95 -2.80
CA PRO A 300 21.45 -16.59 -2.28
C PRO A 300 21.88 -15.14 -2.54
N GLU A 301 21.37 -14.55 -3.65
CA GLU A 301 21.67 -13.17 -4.05
C GLU A 301 20.77 -12.12 -3.39
N LEU A 302 19.84 -12.55 -2.52
CA LEU A 302 18.88 -11.65 -1.87
C LEU A 302 19.60 -10.57 -1.08
N LYS A 303 19.24 -9.33 -1.34
CA LYS A 303 19.78 -8.14 -0.66
C LYS A 303 18.74 -7.04 -0.64
N PRO A 304 18.90 -6.02 0.21
CA PRO A 304 18.02 -4.84 0.20
C PRO A 304 17.90 -4.25 -1.21
N THR A 305 16.69 -3.96 -1.62
CA THR A 305 16.35 -3.41 -2.93
C THR A 305 15.14 -2.47 -2.80
N TRP A 306 14.99 -1.55 -3.76
CA TRP A 306 13.84 -0.64 -3.78
C TRP A 306 12.53 -1.35 -4.12
N GLY A 307 12.58 -2.26 -5.07
CA GLY A 307 11.42 -3.03 -5.48
C GLY A 307 11.79 -4.45 -5.92
N MET A 308 10.86 -5.37 -5.71
CA MET A 308 11.00 -6.76 -6.11
C MET A 308 9.62 -7.31 -6.50
N SER A 309 9.59 -8.18 -7.51
CA SER A 309 8.44 -9.02 -7.81
C SER A 309 8.76 -10.49 -7.62
N ILE A 310 7.78 -11.23 -7.12
CA ILE A 310 7.79 -12.69 -7.02
C ILE A 310 6.63 -13.20 -7.86
N GLU A 311 6.91 -13.74 -9.02
CA GLU A 311 5.93 -14.43 -9.85
C GLU A 311 5.89 -15.91 -9.42
N MET A 312 4.68 -16.42 -9.20
CA MET A 312 4.47 -17.78 -8.74
C MET A 312 3.55 -18.53 -9.72
N ASN A 313 4.03 -19.64 -10.24
CA ASN A 313 3.22 -20.54 -11.06
C ASN A 313 2.91 -21.81 -10.25
N LEU A 314 1.87 -21.72 -9.41
CA LEU A 314 1.47 -22.76 -8.48
C LEU A 314 0.15 -23.38 -8.92
N THR A 315 0.05 -24.72 -8.78
CA THR A 315 -1.22 -25.42 -8.86
C THR A 315 -1.77 -25.67 -7.47
N GLY A 316 -3.09 -25.46 -7.30
CA GLY A 316 -3.77 -25.66 -6.04
C GLY A 316 -4.46 -27.03 -5.95
N ARG A 317 -4.78 -27.45 -4.72
CA ARG A 317 -5.70 -28.54 -4.39
C ARG A 317 -7.06 -28.00 -3.98
#